data_07683aafc9b0270f102414ff86c031d3
#
_entry.id   07683aafc9b0270f102414ff86c031d3
#
_cell.length_a   1.000
_cell.length_b   1.000
_cell.length_c   1.000
_cell.angle_alpha   90.00
_cell.angle_beta   90.00
_cell.angle_gamma   90.00
#
_symmetry.space_group_name_H-M   'P 1'
#
loop_
_entity.id
_entity.type
_entity.pdbx_description
1 polymer ?
#
loop_
_entity_poly.entity_id
_entity_poly.type
_entity_poly.pdbx_seq_one_letter_code
_entity_poly.pdbx_strand_id
1 'polypeptide(L)'
;VSFQAIPPGIDEAAIKHERKLDGLGPREVAEALATAKADSVAREHQDTIVIGSDQLLVCNEEWFDRPTCLDSARKQLERLSGQVHQLVNSTVIIKNSTAVWKYENTINVEMHELNSDLIKKYLAKEGRAVCESVGAYKLEGHGAQLLAQVDGDFFSILGLPLLPLLGFLRAQDILR
;
A
#
# COMPACT_ATOMS: atom_id res chain seq x y z
N VAL A 1 10.40 -15.90 11.71
CA VAL A 1 11.56 -15.23 11.08
C VAL A 1 11.78 -13.90 11.77
N SER A 2 13.01 -13.62 12.21
CA SER A 2 13.38 -12.30 12.70
C SER A 2 13.58 -11.36 11.50
N PHE A 3 13.11 -10.13 11.61
CA PHE A 3 13.30 -9.10 10.59
C PHE A 3 13.54 -7.74 11.24
N GLN A 4 14.08 -6.82 10.48
CA GLN A 4 14.26 -5.41 10.85
C GLN A 4 13.53 -4.53 9.85
N ALA A 5 12.72 -3.57 10.32
CA ALA A 5 12.13 -2.54 9.47
C ALA A 5 13.11 -1.37 9.32
N ILE A 6 13.44 -1.02 8.08
CA ILE A 6 14.40 0.04 7.74
C ILE A 6 13.71 1.04 6.81
N PRO A 7 13.66 2.34 7.16
CA PRO A 7 13.16 3.36 6.25
C PRO A 7 14.03 3.45 4.98
N PRO A 8 13.44 3.45 3.78
CA PRO A 8 14.21 3.37 2.54
C PRO A 8 14.93 4.68 2.17
N GLY A 9 14.58 5.82 2.76
CA GLY A 9 15.24 7.11 2.51
C GLY A 9 15.12 7.63 1.06
N ILE A 10 14.09 7.21 0.33
CA ILE A 10 13.84 7.62 -1.07
C ILE A 10 12.74 8.69 -1.17
N ASP A 11 12.74 9.45 -2.25
CA ASP A 11 11.65 10.37 -2.60
C ASP A 11 10.58 9.61 -3.41
N GLU A 12 9.62 9.01 -2.70
CA GLU A 12 8.52 8.24 -3.32
C GLU A 12 7.66 9.13 -4.24
N ALA A 13 7.47 10.41 -3.89
CA ALA A 13 6.65 11.33 -4.67
C ALA A 13 7.31 11.67 -6.01
N ALA A 14 8.62 11.90 -6.02
CA ALA A 14 9.38 12.14 -7.23
C ALA A 14 9.35 10.93 -8.17
N ILE A 15 9.58 9.71 -7.64
CA ILE A 15 9.54 8.47 -8.42
C ILE A 15 8.14 8.26 -9.03
N LYS A 16 7.09 8.40 -8.22
CA LYS A 16 5.70 8.26 -8.66
C LYS A 16 5.37 9.25 -9.78
N HIS A 17 5.79 10.50 -9.62
CA HIS A 17 5.55 11.55 -10.62
C HIS A 17 6.26 11.26 -11.93
N GLU A 18 7.56 10.94 -11.90
CA GLU A 18 8.38 10.59 -13.06
C GLU A 18 7.76 9.41 -13.84
N ARG A 19 7.45 8.31 -13.15
CA ARG A 19 6.90 7.11 -13.78
C ARG A 19 5.51 7.35 -14.38
N LYS A 20 4.71 8.20 -13.76
CA LYS A 20 3.42 8.61 -14.31
C LYS A 20 3.57 9.47 -15.58
N LEU A 21 4.58 10.34 -15.64
CA LEU A 21 4.92 11.10 -16.86
C LEU A 21 5.42 10.19 -17.99
N ASP A 22 6.10 9.10 -17.67
CA ASP A 22 6.52 8.07 -18.62
C ASP A 22 5.32 7.25 -19.17
N GLY A 23 4.10 7.52 -18.72
CA GLY A 23 2.89 6.84 -19.15
C GLY A 23 2.66 5.47 -18.49
N LEU A 24 3.39 5.14 -17.43
CA LEU A 24 3.23 3.88 -16.72
C LEU A 24 1.93 3.85 -15.93
N GLY A 25 1.29 2.67 -15.91
CA GLY A 25 0.09 2.42 -15.13
C GLY A 25 0.37 2.18 -13.64
N PRO A 26 -0.70 2.05 -12.82
CA PRO A 26 -0.53 1.93 -11.37
C PRO A 26 0.25 0.68 -10.94
N ARG A 27 0.21 -0.42 -11.71
CA ARG A 27 0.98 -1.64 -11.40
C ARG A 27 2.48 -1.41 -11.56
N GLU A 28 2.88 -0.90 -12.71
CA GLU A 28 4.28 -0.60 -13.01
C GLU A 28 4.86 0.42 -12.05
N VAL A 29 4.06 1.40 -11.63
CA VAL A 29 4.50 2.40 -10.66
C VAL A 29 4.63 1.81 -9.26
N ALA A 30 3.70 0.96 -8.82
CA ALA A 30 3.80 0.25 -7.54
C ALA A 30 5.06 -0.66 -7.53
N GLU A 31 5.35 -1.37 -8.65
CA GLU A 31 6.57 -2.17 -8.79
C GLU A 31 7.83 -1.31 -8.72
N ALA A 32 7.86 -0.18 -9.43
CA ALA A 32 9.00 0.72 -9.42
C ALA A 32 9.28 1.28 -8.00
N LEU A 33 8.24 1.64 -7.26
CA LEU A 33 8.35 2.11 -5.87
C LEU A 33 8.82 0.98 -4.93
N ALA A 34 8.23 -0.22 -5.02
CA ALA A 34 8.64 -1.37 -4.23
C ALA A 34 10.10 -1.74 -4.49
N THR A 35 10.52 -1.72 -5.77
CA THR A 35 11.91 -1.98 -6.19
C THR A 35 12.85 -0.91 -5.63
N ALA A 36 12.53 0.37 -5.79
CA ALA A 36 13.36 1.46 -5.29
C ALA A 36 13.54 1.41 -3.77
N LYS A 37 12.47 1.05 -3.02
CA LYS A 37 12.53 0.83 -1.57
C LYS A 37 13.49 -0.29 -1.21
N ALA A 38 13.37 -1.43 -1.88
CA ALA A 38 14.22 -2.58 -1.61
C ALA A 38 15.68 -2.32 -2.01
N ASP A 39 15.92 -1.72 -3.19
CA ASP A 39 17.27 -1.40 -3.68
C ASP A 39 18.02 -0.44 -2.77
N SER A 40 17.33 0.59 -2.27
CA SER A 40 17.98 1.58 -1.40
C SER A 40 18.52 0.95 -0.12
N VAL A 41 17.79 0.01 0.47
CA VAL A 41 18.22 -0.72 1.67
C VAL A 41 19.25 -1.81 1.34
N ALA A 42 19.08 -2.52 0.22
CA ALA A 42 19.96 -3.62 -0.18
C ALA A 42 21.40 -3.17 -0.45
N ARG A 43 21.61 -1.92 -0.86
CA ARG A 43 22.96 -1.37 -1.09
C ARG A 43 23.82 -1.35 0.18
N GLU A 44 23.19 -1.13 1.35
CA GLU A 44 23.86 -1.08 2.64
C GLU A 44 23.85 -2.42 3.38
N HIS A 45 23.03 -3.37 2.92
CA HIS A 45 22.79 -4.67 3.56
C HIS A 45 23.03 -5.82 2.59
N GLN A 46 24.28 -5.97 2.14
CA GLN A 46 24.70 -7.09 1.29
C GLN A 46 24.52 -8.43 2.03
N ASP A 47 24.33 -9.52 1.29
CA ASP A 47 24.09 -10.87 1.82
C ASP A 47 22.79 -11.05 2.63
N THR A 48 21.92 -10.04 2.68
CA THR A 48 20.60 -10.14 3.30
C THR A 48 19.48 -10.24 2.26
N ILE A 49 18.34 -10.70 2.72
CA ILE A 49 17.11 -10.64 1.93
C ILE A 49 16.39 -9.35 2.30
N VAL A 50 16.19 -8.48 1.32
CA VAL A 50 15.49 -7.22 1.49
C VAL A 50 14.15 -7.28 0.80
N ILE A 51 13.08 -6.96 1.53
CA ILE A 51 11.70 -6.94 1.04
C ILE A 51 11.27 -5.48 0.93
N GLY A 52 10.89 -5.05 -0.26
CA GLY A 52 10.22 -3.78 -0.50
C GLY A 52 8.79 -4.02 -0.94
N SER A 53 7.86 -3.25 -0.41
CA SER A 53 6.46 -3.29 -0.81
C SER A 53 5.91 -1.88 -1.00
N ASP A 54 5.02 -1.73 -1.97
CA ASP A 54 4.28 -0.49 -2.19
C ASP A 54 2.82 -0.78 -2.55
N GLN A 55 1.96 0.19 -2.22
CA GLN A 55 0.53 0.12 -2.48
C GLN A 55 0.02 1.46 -3.01
N LEU A 56 -0.67 1.41 -4.13
CA LEU A 56 -1.38 2.55 -4.70
C LEU A 56 -2.89 2.37 -4.59
N LEU A 57 -3.61 3.42 -4.21
CA LEU A 57 -5.07 3.46 -4.28
C LEU A 57 -5.50 4.17 -5.56
N VAL A 58 -6.36 3.51 -6.33
CA VAL A 58 -6.91 4.03 -7.59
C VAL A 58 -8.43 3.97 -7.53
N CYS A 59 -9.09 5.09 -7.79
CA CYS A 59 -10.54 5.19 -7.91
C CYS A 59 -10.89 6.07 -9.11
N ASN A 60 -11.70 5.55 -10.05
CA ASN A 60 -12.10 6.28 -11.25
C ASN A 60 -10.91 6.94 -11.99
N GLU A 61 -9.85 6.15 -12.25
CA GLU A 61 -8.58 6.57 -12.90
C GLU A 61 -7.74 7.57 -12.09
N GLU A 62 -8.24 8.02 -10.96
CA GLU A 62 -7.50 8.90 -10.07
C GLU A 62 -6.69 8.10 -9.03
N TRP A 63 -5.47 8.55 -8.80
CA TRP A 63 -4.56 7.99 -7.82
C TRP A 63 -4.56 8.83 -6.55
N PHE A 64 -4.73 8.18 -5.43
CA PHE A 64 -4.77 8.83 -4.13
C PHE A 64 -3.42 8.69 -3.43
N ASP A 65 -3.00 9.75 -2.78
CA ASP A 65 -1.86 9.75 -1.86
C ASP A 65 -2.36 9.73 -0.41
N ARG A 66 -1.45 9.47 0.54
CA ARG A 66 -1.80 9.62 1.96
C ARG A 66 -2.23 11.06 2.24
N PRO A 67 -3.35 11.26 2.94
CA PRO A 67 -3.78 12.62 3.27
C PRO A 67 -2.78 13.29 4.22
N THR A 68 -2.54 14.57 4.01
CA THR A 68 -1.59 15.35 4.82
C THR A 68 -2.22 15.94 6.10
N CYS A 69 -3.56 16.00 6.14
CA CYS A 69 -4.32 16.54 7.25
C CYS A 69 -5.75 15.98 7.27
N LEU A 70 -6.50 16.24 8.35
CA LEU A 70 -7.88 15.76 8.49
C LEU A 70 -8.83 16.31 7.40
N ASP A 71 -8.60 17.53 6.90
CA ASP A 71 -9.43 18.08 5.83
C ASP A 71 -9.21 17.33 4.51
N SER A 72 -7.95 17.02 4.15
CA SER A 72 -7.66 16.19 2.99
C SER A 72 -8.15 14.75 3.16
N ALA A 73 -8.10 14.19 4.37
CA ALA A 73 -8.69 12.89 4.69
C ALA A 73 -10.21 12.88 4.49
N ARG A 74 -10.91 13.93 4.96
CA ARG A 74 -12.34 14.10 4.75
C ARG A 74 -12.69 14.12 3.26
N LYS A 75 -11.97 14.91 2.46
CA LYS A 75 -12.18 15.00 1.01
C LYS A 75 -11.95 13.65 0.30
N GLN A 76 -10.97 12.88 0.74
CA GLN A 76 -10.75 11.54 0.21
C GLN A 76 -11.93 10.61 0.52
N LEU A 77 -12.39 10.57 1.77
CA LEU A 77 -13.55 9.76 2.15
C LEU A 77 -14.82 10.15 1.41
N GLU A 78 -15.06 11.47 1.20
CA GLU A 78 -16.19 11.97 0.39
C GLU A 78 -16.12 11.47 -1.07
N ARG A 79 -14.92 11.39 -1.65
CA ARG A 79 -14.71 10.93 -3.03
C ARG A 79 -14.79 9.41 -3.19
N LEU A 80 -14.41 8.67 -2.15
CA LEU A 80 -14.47 7.20 -2.12
C LEU A 80 -15.87 6.68 -1.70
N SER A 81 -16.71 7.55 -1.14
CA SER A 81 -18.05 7.21 -0.68
C SER A 81 -18.90 6.58 -1.78
N GLY A 82 -19.45 5.38 -1.55
CA GLY A 82 -20.26 4.63 -2.51
C GLY A 82 -19.50 4.15 -3.76
N GLN A 83 -18.16 4.23 -3.76
CA GLN A 83 -17.35 3.84 -4.90
C GLN A 83 -16.64 2.50 -4.65
N VAL A 84 -16.39 1.79 -5.76
CA VAL A 84 -15.40 0.72 -5.79
C VAL A 84 -14.04 1.32 -6.16
N HIS A 85 -13.04 1.08 -5.33
CA HIS A 85 -11.67 1.49 -5.60
C HIS A 85 -10.72 0.29 -5.53
N GLN A 86 -9.53 0.46 -6.08
CA GLN A 86 -8.51 -0.58 -6.15
C GLN A 86 -7.33 -0.23 -5.27
N LEU A 87 -6.85 -1.23 -4.53
CA LEU A 87 -5.54 -1.22 -3.90
C LEU A 87 -4.62 -2.09 -4.75
N VAL A 88 -3.67 -1.45 -5.42
CA VAL A 88 -2.70 -2.08 -6.31
C VAL A 88 -1.40 -2.27 -5.54
N ASN A 89 -1.05 -3.52 -5.25
CA ASN A 89 0.15 -3.87 -4.49
C ASN A 89 1.24 -4.41 -5.39
N SER A 90 2.47 -4.07 -5.07
CA SER A 90 3.66 -4.76 -5.55
C SER A 90 4.62 -5.02 -4.40
N THR A 91 5.21 -6.22 -4.39
CA THR A 91 6.25 -6.62 -3.44
C THR A 91 7.41 -7.23 -4.19
N VAL A 92 8.60 -6.75 -3.89
CA VAL A 92 9.85 -7.18 -4.52
C VAL A 92 10.82 -7.66 -3.46
N ILE A 93 11.51 -8.76 -3.72
CA ILE A 93 12.59 -9.26 -2.87
C ILE A 93 13.90 -9.13 -3.62
N ILE A 94 14.86 -8.46 -2.98
CA ILE A 94 16.22 -8.31 -3.48
C ILE A 94 17.18 -9.10 -2.61
N LYS A 95 18.08 -9.83 -3.24
CA LYS A 95 19.20 -10.53 -2.64
C LYS A 95 20.43 -10.31 -3.51
N ASN A 96 21.54 -9.90 -2.92
CA ASN A 96 22.80 -9.65 -3.66
C ASN A 96 22.58 -8.73 -4.88
N SER A 97 21.89 -7.60 -4.68
CA SER A 97 21.57 -6.61 -5.71
C SER A 97 20.75 -7.15 -6.89
N THR A 98 20.10 -8.30 -6.74
CA THR A 98 19.28 -8.90 -7.79
C THR A 98 17.87 -9.13 -7.25
N ALA A 99 16.86 -8.75 -8.04
CA ALA A 99 15.47 -9.07 -7.72
C ALA A 99 15.25 -10.58 -7.94
N VAL A 100 15.02 -11.30 -6.83
CA VAL A 100 14.86 -12.76 -6.83
C VAL A 100 13.40 -13.20 -6.79
N TRP A 101 12.49 -12.29 -6.47
CA TRP A 101 11.06 -12.55 -6.44
C TRP A 101 10.26 -11.26 -6.56
N LYS A 102 9.13 -11.35 -7.26
CA LYS A 102 8.15 -10.29 -7.39
C LYS A 102 6.75 -10.87 -7.25
N TYR A 103 5.87 -10.11 -6.64
CA TYR A 103 4.46 -10.45 -6.53
C TYR A 103 3.60 -9.20 -6.63
N GLU A 104 2.55 -9.30 -7.41
CA GLU A 104 1.59 -8.23 -7.62
C GLU A 104 0.17 -8.74 -7.43
N ASN A 105 -0.66 -7.95 -6.81
CA ASN A 105 -2.09 -8.19 -6.79
C ASN A 105 -2.88 -6.88 -6.73
N THR A 106 -4.15 -6.99 -7.05
CA THR A 106 -5.10 -5.87 -6.96
C THR A 106 -6.29 -6.33 -6.13
N ILE A 107 -6.64 -5.53 -5.13
CA ILE A 107 -7.78 -5.75 -4.26
C ILE A 107 -8.85 -4.73 -4.63
N ASN A 108 -10.08 -5.19 -4.86
CA ASN A 108 -11.22 -4.29 -5.02
C ASN A 108 -11.89 -4.08 -3.67
N VAL A 109 -12.09 -2.83 -3.32
CA VAL A 109 -12.73 -2.43 -2.06
C VAL A 109 -13.93 -1.56 -2.40
N GLU A 110 -15.11 -1.98 -1.96
CA GLU A 110 -16.33 -1.19 -2.07
C GLU A 110 -16.58 -0.46 -0.76
N MET A 111 -16.80 0.84 -0.82
CA MET A 111 -17.11 1.67 0.32
C MET A 111 -18.62 1.92 0.41
N HIS A 112 -19.18 1.87 1.61
CA HIS A 112 -20.57 2.31 1.82
C HIS A 112 -20.76 3.76 1.39
N GLU A 113 -22.02 4.15 1.08
CA GLU A 113 -22.37 5.57 1.00
C GLU A 113 -22.18 6.23 2.38
N LEU A 114 -21.27 7.17 2.45
CA LEU A 114 -20.89 7.87 3.67
C LEU A 114 -21.53 9.26 3.69
N ASN A 115 -22.39 9.51 4.66
CA ASN A 115 -22.87 10.86 4.88
C ASN A 115 -21.87 11.69 5.71
N SER A 116 -22.01 13.00 5.67
CA SER A 116 -21.10 13.95 6.33
C SER A 116 -20.97 13.71 7.85
N ASP A 117 -22.05 13.26 8.51
CA ASP A 117 -22.04 13.01 9.95
C ASP A 117 -21.23 11.76 10.30
N LEU A 118 -21.33 10.70 9.49
CA LEU A 118 -20.54 9.49 9.66
C LEU A 118 -19.04 9.79 9.47
N ILE A 119 -18.68 10.50 8.39
CA ILE A 119 -17.29 10.91 8.13
C ILE A 119 -16.76 11.76 9.30
N LYS A 120 -17.52 12.74 9.76
CA LYS A 120 -17.13 13.59 10.89
C LYS A 120 -16.90 12.79 12.18
N LYS A 121 -17.80 11.87 12.52
CA LYS A 121 -17.67 10.99 13.69
C LYS A 121 -16.45 10.08 13.58
N TYR A 122 -16.23 9.48 12.42
CA TYR A 122 -15.08 8.63 12.13
C TYR A 122 -13.77 9.40 12.31
N LEU A 123 -13.62 10.56 11.66
CA LEU A 123 -12.42 11.39 11.77
C LEU A 123 -12.18 11.93 13.18
N ALA A 124 -13.24 12.25 13.92
CA ALA A 124 -13.12 12.67 15.32
C ALA A 124 -12.60 11.54 16.21
N LYS A 125 -12.96 10.29 15.92
CA LYS A 125 -12.54 9.10 16.67
C LYS A 125 -11.10 8.68 16.35
N GLU A 126 -10.75 8.63 15.06
CA GLU A 126 -9.43 8.18 14.60
C GLU A 126 -8.34 9.27 14.69
N GLY A 127 -8.75 10.53 14.64
CA GLY A 127 -7.82 11.65 14.66
C GLY A 127 -6.82 11.60 13.51
N ARG A 128 -5.56 11.99 13.77
CA ARG A 128 -4.52 12.06 12.75
C ARG A 128 -4.05 10.68 12.23
N ALA A 129 -4.39 9.57 12.89
CA ALA A 129 -4.02 8.24 12.46
C ALA A 129 -4.55 7.88 11.05
N VAL A 130 -5.65 8.53 10.60
CA VAL A 130 -6.15 8.38 9.23
C VAL A 130 -5.19 8.87 8.16
N CYS A 131 -4.25 9.77 8.51
CA CYS A 131 -3.25 10.28 7.57
C CYS A 131 -2.10 9.31 7.29
N GLU A 132 -2.00 8.21 8.03
CA GLU A 132 -0.98 7.19 7.84
C GLU A 132 -1.35 6.18 6.74
N SER A 133 -2.63 6.17 6.32
CA SER A 133 -3.14 5.24 5.31
C SER A 133 -3.65 5.98 4.08
N VAL A 134 -3.38 5.44 2.91
CA VAL A 134 -4.00 5.89 1.66
C VAL A 134 -5.52 5.62 1.72
N GLY A 135 -6.34 6.56 1.25
CA GLY A 135 -7.80 6.47 1.37
C GLY A 135 -8.37 6.84 2.74
N ALA A 136 -7.51 7.21 3.70
CA ALA A 136 -7.92 7.66 5.04
C ALA A 136 -8.70 6.63 5.87
N TYR A 137 -8.52 5.31 5.63
CA TYR A 137 -9.12 4.25 6.43
C TYR A 137 -8.10 3.14 6.73
N LYS A 138 -8.35 2.39 7.80
CA LYS A 138 -7.59 1.18 8.17
C LYS A 138 -8.59 0.04 8.42
N LEU A 139 -8.43 -1.08 7.70
CA LEU A 139 -9.31 -2.24 7.82
C LEU A 139 -9.20 -2.90 9.21
N GLU A 140 -8.02 -2.89 9.79
CA GLU A 140 -7.72 -3.42 11.13
C GLU A 140 -8.29 -2.57 12.29
N GLY A 141 -8.87 -1.42 11.97
CA GLY A 141 -9.45 -0.47 12.92
C GLY A 141 -10.91 -0.14 12.63
N HIS A 142 -11.34 1.05 13.08
CA HIS A 142 -12.72 1.50 12.84
C HIS A 142 -13.01 1.81 11.37
N GLY A 143 -11.99 1.87 10.51
CA GLY A 143 -12.17 2.00 9.06
C GLY A 143 -12.92 0.84 8.44
N ALA A 144 -12.90 -0.35 9.07
CA ALA A 144 -13.68 -1.50 8.60
C ALA A 144 -15.18 -1.20 8.45
N GLN A 145 -15.76 -0.36 9.31
CA GLN A 145 -17.18 0.02 9.24
C GLN A 145 -17.55 0.88 8.03
N LEU A 146 -16.56 1.43 7.33
CA LEU A 146 -16.77 2.24 6.14
C LEU A 146 -16.90 1.39 4.87
N LEU A 147 -16.50 0.12 4.95
CA LEU A 147 -16.39 -0.79 3.81
C LEU A 147 -17.63 -1.69 3.69
N ALA A 148 -18.19 -1.77 2.48
CA ALA A 148 -19.31 -2.63 2.15
C ALA A 148 -18.84 -4.02 1.75
N GLN A 149 -17.75 -4.09 0.94
CA GLN A 149 -17.21 -5.33 0.44
C GLN A 149 -15.70 -5.22 0.19
N VAL A 150 -15.00 -6.33 0.36
CA VAL A 150 -13.60 -6.48 0.02
C VAL A 150 -13.46 -7.76 -0.82
N ASP A 151 -12.90 -7.61 -2.02
CA ASP A 151 -12.55 -8.71 -2.91
C ASP A 151 -11.02 -8.86 -2.96
N GLY A 152 -10.50 -9.68 -2.04
CA GLY A 152 -9.07 -9.92 -1.86
C GLY A 152 -8.74 -10.40 -0.46
N ASP A 153 -7.44 -10.63 -0.21
CA ASP A 153 -6.98 -11.11 1.09
C ASP A 153 -6.68 -9.97 2.07
N PHE A 154 -6.86 -10.25 3.34
CA PHE A 154 -6.68 -9.29 4.44
C PHE A 154 -5.29 -8.66 4.47
N PHE A 155 -4.24 -9.45 4.26
CA PHE A 155 -2.86 -8.97 4.36
C PHE A 155 -2.51 -8.02 3.22
N SER A 156 -3.01 -8.30 2.02
CA SER A 156 -2.80 -7.43 0.85
C SER A 156 -3.46 -6.07 1.00
N ILE A 157 -4.59 -5.96 1.72
CA ILE A 157 -5.20 -4.66 2.03
C ILE A 157 -4.27 -3.84 2.94
N LEU A 158 -3.57 -4.50 3.86
CA LEU A 158 -2.58 -3.85 4.73
C LEU A 158 -1.27 -3.47 4.00
N GLY A 159 -1.16 -3.79 2.71
CA GLY A 159 -0.03 -3.40 1.86
C GLY A 159 1.11 -4.42 1.75
N LEU A 160 0.97 -5.60 2.37
CA LEU A 160 1.95 -6.68 2.23
C LEU A 160 1.23 -8.02 2.00
N PRO A 161 1.34 -8.64 0.81
CA PRO A 161 0.73 -9.94 0.50
C PRO A 161 1.45 -11.08 1.24
N LEU A 162 1.14 -11.24 2.52
CA LEU A 162 1.90 -12.09 3.45
C LEU A 162 1.91 -13.57 3.04
N LEU A 163 0.80 -14.13 2.57
CA LEU A 163 0.75 -15.56 2.24
C LEU A 163 1.65 -15.93 1.05
N PRO A 164 1.65 -15.21 -0.09
CA PRO A 164 2.63 -15.41 -1.15
C PRO A 164 4.07 -15.22 -0.69
N LEU A 165 4.34 -14.20 0.13
CA LEU A 165 5.66 -13.95 0.69
C LEU A 165 6.15 -15.12 1.56
N LEU A 166 5.32 -15.64 2.46
CA LEU A 166 5.65 -16.80 3.28
C LEU A 166 5.88 -18.06 2.43
N GLY A 167 5.14 -18.22 1.33
CA GLY A 167 5.34 -19.28 0.36
C GLY A 167 6.75 -19.24 -0.27
N PHE A 168 7.17 -18.05 -0.70
CA PHE A 168 8.53 -17.85 -1.22
C PHE A 168 9.60 -18.14 -0.16
N LEU A 169 9.44 -17.61 1.06
CA LEU A 169 10.42 -17.82 2.14
C LEU A 169 10.56 -19.30 2.54
N ARG A 170 9.47 -20.08 2.48
CA ARG A 170 9.54 -21.55 2.66
C ARG A 170 10.28 -22.24 1.53
N ALA A 171 10.00 -21.86 0.28
CA ALA A 171 10.68 -22.43 -0.89
C ALA A 171 12.20 -22.14 -0.91
N GLN A 172 12.64 -21.12 -0.17
CA GLN A 172 14.05 -20.77 0.01
C GLN A 172 14.66 -21.31 1.31
N ASP A 173 13.97 -22.20 2.04
CA ASP A 173 14.39 -22.76 3.35
C ASP A 173 14.67 -21.68 4.44
N ILE A 174 14.14 -20.49 4.29
CA ILE A 174 14.29 -19.38 5.24
C ILE A 174 13.25 -19.50 6.38
N LEU A 175 12.07 -19.98 6.03
CA LEU A 175 10.98 -20.25 6.97
C LEU A 175 10.80 -21.78 7.08
N ARG A 176 10.98 -22.30 8.28
CA ARG A 176 10.76 -23.71 8.62
C ARG A 176 9.46 -23.90 9.39
#